data_9cf4f691490ce7f54de6edc35ae12d79
#
_entry.id   9cf4f691490ce7f54de6edc35ae12d79
#
_cell.length_a   1.000
_cell.length_b   1.000
_cell.length_c   1.000
_cell.angle_alpha   90.00
_cell.angle_beta   90.00
_cell.angle_gamma   90.00
#
_symmetry.space_group_name_H-M   'P 1'
#
loop_
_entity.id
_entity.type
_entity.pdbx_description
1 polymer ?
#
loop_
_entity_poly.entity_id
_entity_poly.type
_entity_poly.pdbx_seq_one_letter_code
_entity_poly.pdbx_strand_id
1 'polypeptide(L)'
;MNETVYLLQKLLETYGFDLSDPDFKRTPERMDKMFREVCSSHFINVDEQIDKLFEVQFPTTYEGLVIVEPIPFVAICPHHFLSVFGNVYLGVVSGDSVVGLSKYPRLVKLLASKP
;
A
#
# COMPACT_ATOMS: atom_id res chain seq x y z
N MET A 1 -7.81 19.75 15.83
CA MET A 1 -7.18 19.56 14.49
C MET A 1 -5.74 19.15 14.73
N ASN A 2 -5.29 18.04 14.11
CA ASN A 2 -3.88 17.67 14.21
C ASN A 2 -3.02 18.57 13.29
N GLU A 3 -1.72 18.52 13.50
CA GLU A 3 -0.79 19.36 12.74
C GLU A 3 -0.83 19.09 11.25
N THR A 4 -0.91 17.82 10.84
CA THR A 4 -0.96 17.42 9.43
C THR A 4 -2.16 18.02 8.73
N VAL A 5 -3.34 17.92 9.33
CA VAL A 5 -4.57 18.51 8.79
C VAL A 5 -4.45 20.02 8.66
N TYR A 6 -3.88 20.66 9.67
CA TYR A 6 -3.65 22.13 9.63
C TYR A 6 -2.72 22.53 8.47
N LEU A 7 -1.62 21.81 8.29
CA LEU A 7 -0.67 22.10 7.20
C LEU A 7 -1.29 21.86 5.82
N LEU A 8 -2.07 20.80 5.68
CA LEU A 8 -2.80 20.53 4.44
C LEU A 8 -3.85 21.61 4.14
N GLN A 9 -4.56 22.06 5.17
CA GLN A 9 -5.49 23.20 5.03
C GLN A 9 -4.76 24.44 4.52
N LYS A 10 -3.62 24.77 5.12
CA LYS A 10 -2.82 25.93 4.70
C LYS A 10 -2.29 25.81 3.28
N LEU A 11 -1.87 24.61 2.90
CA LEU A 11 -1.42 24.34 1.55
C LEU A 11 -2.54 24.63 0.53
N LEU A 12 -3.73 24.08 0.77
CA LEU A 12 -4.87 24.26 -0.12
C LEU A 12 -5.30 25.74 -0.21
N GLU A 13 -5.37 26.43 0.94
CA GLU A 13 -5.68 27.85 0.98
C GLU A 13 -4.65 28.68 0.19
N THR A 14 -3.37 28.32 0.30
CA THR A 14 -2.29 29.01 -0.42
C THR A 14 -2.44 28.91 -1.94
N TYR A 15 -2.95 27.77 -2.43
CA TYR A 15 -3.26 27.59 -3.84
C TYR A 15 -4.62 28.16 -4.25
N GLY A 16 -5.36 28.76 -3.33
CA GLY A 16 -6.61 29.43 -3.62
C GLY A 16 -7.84 28.54 -3.64
N PHE A 17 -7.74 27.33 -3.10
CA PHE A 17 -8.92 26.46 -2.94
C PHE A 17 -9.82 26.99 -1.84
N ASP A 18 -11.11 27.06 -2.11
CA ASP A 18 -12.11 27.54 -1.15
C ASP A 18 -12.57 26.41 -0.23
N LEU A 19 -12.06 26.38 0.98
CA LEU A 19 -12.43 25.35 1.98
C LEU A 19 -13.81 25.58 2.61
N SER A 20 -14.51 26.67 2.27
CA SER A 20 -15.92 26.83 2.63
C SER A 20 -16.85 26.09 1.68
N ASP A 21 -16.37 25.75 0.48
CA ASP A 21 -17.08 24.91 -0.47
C ASP A 21 -17.26 23.50 0.11
N PRO A 22 -18.51 22.96 0.12
CA PRO A 22 -18.77 21.61 0.63
C PRO A 22 -17.89 20.51 0.04
N ASP A 23 -17.47 20.63 -1.22
CA ASP A 23 -16.61 19.65 -1.87
C ASP A 23 -15.19 19.63 -1.29
N PHE A 24 -14.67 20.79 -0.87
CA PHE A 24 -13.31 20.94 -0.34
C PHE A 24 -13.23 20.97 1.18
N LYS A 25 -14.35 21.21 1.87
CA LYS A 25 -14.38 21.42 3.32
C LYS A 25 -13.65 20.36 4.14
N ARG A 26 -13.74 19.10 3.74
CA ARG A 26 -13.12 17.96 4.43
C ARG A 26 -11.90 17.40 3.70
N THR A 27 -11.40 18.08 2.69
CA THR A 27 -10.25 17.60 1.92
C THR A 27 -9.00 17.44 2.78
N PRO A 28 -8.66 18.36 3.71
CA PRO A 28 -7.48 18.17 4.56
C PRO A 28 -7.51 16.87 5.37
N GLU A 29 -8.65 16.55 6.01
CA GLU A 29 -8.81 15.32 6.78
C GLU A 29 -8.78 14.07 5.89
N ARG A 30 -9.39 14.16 4.71
CA ARG A 30 -9.37 13.05 3.74
C ARG A 30 -7.96 12.81 3.20
N MET A 31 -7.18 13.85 2.97
CA MET A 31 -5.78 13.72 2.55
C MET A 31 -4.91 13.11 3.65
N ASP A 32 -5.08 13.54 4.90
CA ASP A 32 -4.36 12.94 6.04
C ASP A 32 -4.65 11.43 6.14
N LYS A 33 -5.92 11.06 6.03
CA LYS A 33 -6.33 9.65 6.04
C LYS A 33 -5.73 8.88 4.86
N MET A 34 -5.75 9.46 3.67
CA MET A 34 -5.17 8.85 2.47
C MET A 34 -3.67 8.57 2.69
N PHE A 35 -2.89 9.51 3.19
CA PHE A 35 -1.47 9.29 3.47
C PHE A 35 -1.25 8.14 4.43
N ARG A 36 -2.06 8.04 5.49
CA ARG A 36 -1.94 6.96 6.48
C ARG A 36 -2.30 5.59 5.90
N GLU A 37 -3.23 5.53 4.97
CA GLU A 37 -3.67 4.28 4.34
C GLU A 37 -2.77 3.87 3.18
N VAL A 38 -2.55 4.77 2.22
CA VAL A 38 -1.81 4.45 0.98
C VAL A 38 -0.31 4.37 1.22
N CYS A 39 0.21 5.11 2.19
CA CYS A 39 1.62 5.09 2.58
C CYS A 39 1.84 4.34 3.90
N SER A 40 0.96 3.40 4.25
CA SER A 40 0.96 2.75 5.57
C SER A 40 2.26 2.03 5.90
N SER A 41 2.93 1.45 4.91
CA SER A 41 4.19 0.75 5.12
C SER A 41 5.37 1.68 5.42
N HIS A 42 5.22 2.99 5.18
CA HIS A 42 6.21 3.97 5.58
C HIS A 42 6.36 4.08 7.11
N PHE A 43 5.30 3.76 7.85
CA PHE A 43 5.23 3.91 9.31
C PHE A 43 5.60 2.64 10.08
N ILE A 44 5.95 1.56 9.40
CA ILE A 44 6.24 0.24 10.00
C ILE A 44 7.57 -0.32 9.49
N ASN A 45 8.07 -1.34 10.18
CA ASN A 45 9.19 -2.13 9.70
C ASN A 45 8.68 -3.18 8.71
N VAL A 46 8.87 -2.91 7.42
CA VAL A 46 8.35 -3.77 6.33
C VAL A 46 9.01 -5.15 6.35
N ASP A 47 10.32 -5.23 6.58
CA ASP A 47 11.05 -6.50 6.59
C ASP A 47 10.54 -7.42 7.69
N GLU A 48 10.28 -6.88 8.88
CA GLU A 48 9.68 -7.63 9.99
C GLU A 48 8.28 -8.14 9.64
N GLN A 49 7.47 -7.33 8.98
CA GLN A 49 6.13 -7.74 8.55
C GLN A 49 6.17 -8.81 7.46
N ILE A 50 7.12 -8.74 6.54
CA ILE A 50 7.32 -9.78 5.52
C ILE A 50 7.73 -11.10 6.18
N ASP A 51 8.67 -11.06 7.13
CA ASP A 51 9.10 -12.26 7.86
C ASP A 51 7.92 -12.94 8.57
N LYS A 52 7.08 -12.16 9.26
CA LYS A 52 5.86 -12.67 9.89
C LYS A 52 4.88 -13.25 8.90
N LEU A 53 4.73 -12.62 7.74
CA LEU A 53 3.81 -13.03 6.69
C LEU A 53 4.15 -14.42 6.16
N PHE A 54 5.44 -14.74 6.04
CA PHE A 54 5.94 -16.01 5.51
C PHE A 54 6.35 -17.02 6.59
N GLU A 55 6.07 -16.75 7.85
CA GLU A 55 6.43 -17.60 8.98
C GLU A 55 5.74 -18.96 8.93
N VAL A 56 4.45 -18.98 8.58
CA VAL A 56 3.66 -20.21 8.47
C VAL A 56 3.79 -20.79 7.07
N GLN A 57 4.38 -21.98 6.98
CA GLN A 57 4.61 -22.68 5.73
C GLN A 57 4.08 -24.12 5.82
N PHE A 58 3.76 -24.69 4.68
CA PHE A 58 3.23 -26.05 4.56
C PHE A 58 4.17 -26.89 3.69
N PRO A 59 4.45 -28.16 4.07
CA PRO A 59 5.29 -29.01 3.24
C PRO A 59 4.62 -29.30 1.89
N THR A 60 5.43 -29.41 0.85
CA THR A 60 4.96 -29.77 -0.49
C THR A 60 5.98 -30.63 -1.20
N THR A 61 5.49 -31.49 -2.09
CA THR A 61 6.30 -32.25 -3.05
C THR A 61 6.12 -31.76 -4.48
N TYR A 62 5.27 -30.74 -4.69
CA TYR A 62 5.02 -30.19 -6.02
C TYR A 62 6.22 -29.34 -6.48
N GLU A 63 6.76 -29.66 -7.65
CA GLU A 63 7.95 -29.00 -8.20
C GLU A 63 7.63 -28.05 -9.36
N GLY A 64 6.37 -27.90 -9.74
CA GLY A 64 5.94 -27.09 -10.86
C GLY A 64 5.83 -25.59 -10.54
N LEU A 65 5.57 -24.83 -11.59
CA LEU A 65 5.28 -23.40 -11.50
C LEU A 65 3.83 -23.20 -11.09
N VAL A 66 3.61 -22.41 -10.06
CA VAL A 66 2.27 -21.93 -9.65
C VAL A 66 2.11 -20.50 -10.11
N ILE A 67 1.09 -20.24 -10.91
CA ILE A 67 0.73 -18.89 -11.35
C ILE A 67 -0.34 -18.35 -10.40
N VAL A 68 -0.03 -17.24 -9.76
CA VAL A 68 -0.99 -16.52 -8.91
C VAL A 68 -1.82 -15.60 -9.80
N GLU A 69 -3.13 -15.54 -9.55
CA GLU A 69 -4.00 -14.59 -10.26
C GLU A 69 -3.47 -13.16 -10.14
N PRO A 70 -3.69 -12.31 -11.16
CA PRO A 70 -3.22 -10.92 -11.12
C PRO A 70 -3.66 -10.20 -9.85
N ILE A 71 -2.71 -9.55 -9.19
CA ILE A 71 -2.93 -8.85 -7.92
C ILE A 71 -2.97 -7.36 -8.21
N PRO A 72 -4.13 -6.69 -8.05
CA PRO A 72 -4.21 -5.25 -8.22
C PRO A 72 -3.44 -4.53 -7.12
N PHE A 73 -2.79 -3.42 -7.48
CA PHE A 73 -2.09 -2.58 -6.52
C PHE A 73 -2.27 -1.10 -6.82
N VAL A 74 -2.16 -0.29 -5.78
CA VAL A 74 -2.02 1.16 -5.84
C VAL A 74 -0.79 1.54 -5.03
N ALA A 75 0.06 2.38 -5.61
CA ALA A 75 1.24 2.91 -4.95
C ALA A 75 1.30 4.43 -5.16
N ILE A 76 2.10 5.11 -4.36
CA ILE A 76 2.36 6.54 -4.52
C ILE A 76 3.78 6.72 -5.05
N CYS A 77 3.90 7.41 -6.18
CA CYS A 77 5.20 7.77 -6.72
C CYS A 77 5.86 8.84 -5.83
N PRO A 78 7.09 8.62 -5.36
CA PRO A 78 7.76 9.58 -4.49
C PRO A 78 8.10 10.91 -5.17
N HIS A 79 8.12 10.97 -6.50
CA HIS A 79 8.53 12.18 -7.21
C HIS A 79 7.46 13.28 -7.16
N HIS A 80 6.20 12.95 -7.35
CA HIS A 80 5.11 13.93 -7.37
C HIS A 80 3.96 13.58 -6.42
N PHE A 81 4.06 12.47 -5.67
CA PHE A 81 2.99 11.94 -4.82
C PHE A 81 1.69 11.63 -5.58
N LEU A 82 1.80 11.36 -6.86
CA LEU A 82 0.69 10.86 -7.66
C LEU A 82 0.57 9.35 -7.55
N SER A 83 -0.65 8.85 -7.66
CA SER A 83 -0.89 7.42 -7.61
C SER A 83 -0.43 6.70 -8.88
N VAL A 84 0.15 5.53 -8.68
CA VAL A 84 0.47 4.55 -9.71
C VAL A 84 -0.35 3.31 -9.40
N PHE A 85 -0.99 2.72 -10.41
CA PHE A 85 -1.81 1.53 -10.21
C PHE A 85 -1.62 0.55 -11.35
N GLY A 86 -1.91 -0.70 -11.08
CA GLY A 86 -1.77 -1.77 -12.06
C GLY A 86 -2.01 -3.13 -11.44
N ASN A 87 -1.50 -4.15 -12.10
CA ASN A 87 -1.57 -5.52 -11.64
C ASN A 87 -0.18 -6.15 -11.57
N VAL A 88 0.06 -6.90 -10.50
CA VAL A 88 1.26 -7.74 -10.36
C VAL A 88 0.93 -9.14 -10.83
N TYR A 89 1.76 -9.66 -11.73
CA TYR A 89 1.69 -11.03 -12.22
C TYR A 89 2.82 -11.80 -11.56
N LEU A 90 2.48 -12.90 -10.89
CA LEU A 90 3.42 -13.63 -10.05
C LEU A 90 3.43 -15.12 -10.40
N GLY A 91 4.64 -15.65 -10.62
CA GLY A 91 4.87 -17.08 -10.73
C GLY A 91 5.75 -17.54 -9.56
N VAL A 92 5.40 -18.68 -8.96
CA VAL A 92 6.10 -19.23 -7.80
C VAL A 92 6.57 -20.63 -8.09
N VAL A 93 7.85 -20.87 -7.88
CA VAL A 93 8.42 -22.22 -7.85
C VAL A 93 8.75 -22.55 -6.39
N SER A 94 8.10 -23.56 -5.85
CA SER A 94 8.29 -23.98 -4.46
C SER A 94 9.57 -24.81 -4.29
N GLY A 95 10.20 -24.70 -3.12
CA GLY A 95 11.13 -25.70 -2.62
C GLY A 95 10.37 -26.79 -1.87
N ASP A 96 10.81 -27.07 -0.64
CA ASP A 96 10.19 -28.11 0.21
C ASP A 96 8.90 -27.66 0.89
N SER A 97 8.61 -26.37 0.84
CA SER A 97 7.44 -25.80 1.51
C SER A 97 6.80 -24.69 0.68
N VAL A 98 5.53 -24.44 0.97
CA VAL A 98 4.72 -23.37 0.35
C VAL A 98 4.06 -22.52 1.42
N VAL A 99 3.72 -21.29 1.06
CA VAL A 99 2.87 -20.43 1.86
C VAL A 99 1.45 -20.41 1.31
N GLY A 100 0.49 -20.01 2.13
CA GLY A 100 -0.89 -19.83 1.66
C GLY A 100 -0.97 -18.77 0.56
N LEU A 101 -1.82 -19.00 -0.45
CA LEU A 101 -1.95 -18.09 -1.60
C LEU A 101 -2.38 -16.66 -1.19
N SER A 102 -3.12 -16.52 -0.10
CA SER A 102 -3.53 -15.20 0.43
C SER A 102 -2.36 -14.32 0.89
N LYS A 103 -1.16 -14.90 1.07
CA LYS A 103 0.04 -14.15 1.49
C LYS A 103 0.58 -13.25 0.39
N TYR A 104 0.43 -13.63 -0.87
CA TYR A 104 0.97 -12.85 -2.00
C TYR A 104 0.27 -11.50 -2.19
N PRO A 105 -1.07 -11.38 -2.16
CA PRO A 105 -1.73 -10.08 -2.15
C PRO A 105 -1.31 -9.19 -0.98
N ARG A 106 -1.11 -9.77 0.20
CA ARG A 106 -0.63 -9.03 1.38
C ARG A 106 0.80 -8.52 1.20
N LEU A 107 1.68 -9.33 0.61
CA LEU A 107 3.04 -8.92 0.28
C LEU A 107 3.04 -7.74 -0.70
N VAL A 108 2.26 -7.83 -1.77
CA VAL A 108 2.12 -6.76 -2.76
C VAL A 108 1.65 -5.47 -2.09
N LYS A 109 0.65 -5.54 -1.22
CA LYS A 109 0.15 -4.38 -0.49
C LYS A 109 1.21 -3.76 0.43
N LEU A 110 1.98 -4.57 1.16
CA LEU A 110 3.07 -4.09 2.01
C LEU A 110 4.11 -3.32 1.20
N LEU A 111 4.53 -3.85 0.07
CA LEU A 111 5.54 -3.23 -0.79
C LEU A 111 5.00 -2.00 -1.51
N ALA A 112 3.77 -2.05 -2.02
CA ALA A 112 3.15 -0.94 -2.73
C ALA A 112 2.84 0.26 -1.82
N SER A 113 2.60 0.03 -0.53
CA SER A 113 2.28 1.09 0.43
C SER A 113 3.51 1.79 1.02
N LYS A 114 4.69 1.53 0.46
CA LYS A 114 5.95 2.20 0.80
C LYS A 114 6.41 3.01 -0.41
N PRO A 115 6.18 4.33 -0.38
CA PRO A 115 6.63 5.22 -1.47
C PRO A 115 8.14 5.25 -1.63
#